data_a69cf36a8226b3746a78b0625ae98af1
#
_entry.id   a69cf36a8226b3746a78b0625ae98af1
#
_cell.length_a   1.000
_cell.length_b   1.000
_cell.length_c   1.000
_cell.angle_alpha   90.00
_cell.angle_beta   90.00
_cell.angle_gamma   90.00
#
_symmetry.space_group_name_H-M   'P 1'
#
loop_
_entity.id
_entity.type
_entity.pdbx_description
1 polymer ?
#
loop_
_entity_poly.entity_id
_entity_poly.type
_entity_poly.pdbx_seq_one_letter_code
_entity_poly.pdbx_strand_id
1 'polypeptide(L)'
;MNISRDEIKLAGYHSGTDKITHHGYERFYADFLNRSKICNQILEIGYGEGQSIKFWKSIFPNSFLNIIDLDKSEIGNGYQVFKCDQSSLKDLKKIEKELKSKSIDLIIDDGSHIPEHIILTFNLFFKSLLNENCTYIIEDIETSYWTNSECYGYPTNYGIDSKKSIVNAFFLLTHWLNREFLREKQKNNLEKKIKSIGFNIDTVNSIRSITFGHNCICINKNSKDDLKYLDRDYRWKLKLNRFININMFKTKKIKNFLIKLKIYNLIKKG
;
A
#
# COMPACT_ATOMS: atom_id res chain seq x y z
N MET A 1 2.16 -23.08 -4.44
CA MET A 1 2.62 -23.02 -5.83
C MET A 1 3.33 -21.70 -5.99
N ASN A 2 4.56 -21.66 -6.45
CA ASN A 2 5.23 -20.39 -6.74
C ASN A 2 4.90 -20.03 -8.18
N ILE A 3 4.26 -18.90 -8.41
CA ILE A 3 3.97 -18.38 -9.73
C ILE A 3 5.26 -17.74 -10.26
N SER A 4 5.76 -18.23 -11.38
CA SER A 4 6.98 -17.72 -11.99
C SER A 4 6.70 -16.48 -12.83
N ARG A 5 7.75 -15.69 -13.07
CA ARG A 5 7.67 -14.53 -13.97
C ARG A 5 7.23 -14.94 -15.38
N ASP A 6 7.72 -16.07 -15.87
CA ASP A 6 7.39 -16.55 -17.23
C ASP A 6 5.93 -16.99 -17.35
N GLU A 7 5.36 -17.63 -16.32
CA GLU A 7 3.92 -17.94 -16.27
C GLU A 7 3.05 -16.68 -16.32
N ILE A 8 3.41 -15.66 -15.54
CA ILE A 8 2.70 -14.36 -15.54
C ILE A 8 2.81 -13.69 -16.91
N LYS A 9 4.00 -13.70 -17.49
CA LYS A 9 4.26 -13.13 -18.80
C LYS A 9 3.43 -13.82 -19.89
N LEU A 10 3.41 -15.15 -19.89
CA LEU A 10 2.63 -15.95 -20.83
C LEU A 10 1.12 -15.70 -20.70
N ALA A 11 0.61 -15.68 -19.46
CA ALA A 11 -0.79 -15.36 -19.18
C ALA A 11 -1.17 -13.96 -19.67
N GLY A 12 -0.28 -12.97 -19.51
CA GLY A 12 -0.49 -11.61 -20.00
C GLY A 12 -0.57 -11.52 -21.52
N TYR A 13 0.36 -12.15 -22.22
CA TYR A 13 0.31 -12.18 -23.70
C TYR A 13 -0.94 -12.90 -24.23
N HIS A 14 -1.36 -14.00 -23.61
CA HIS A 14 -2.57 -14.73 -24.02
C HIS A 14 -3.86 -13.94 -23.74
N SER A 15 -3.89 -13.14 -22.68
CA SER A 15 -5.04 -12.30 -22.34
C SER A 15 -5.08 -10.99 -23.13
N GLY A 16 -3.92 -10.51 -23.58
CA GLY A 16 -3.76 -9.20 -24.21
C GLY A 16 -3.81 -8.03 -23.24
N THR A 17 -3.65 -8.29 -21.91
CA THR A 17 -3.68 -7.21 -20.93
C THR A 17 -2.45 -6.31 -21.05
N ASP A 18 -2.67 -5.01 -20.95
CA ASP A 18 -1.62 -3.97 -20.93
C ASP A 18 -0.71 -4.05 -19.71
N LYS A 19 -1.18 -4.63 -18.61
CA LYS A 19 -0.36 -4.94 -17.42
C LYS A 19 0.97 -5.62 -17.78
N ILE A 20 0.96 -6.45 -18.81
CA ILE A 20 2.14 -7.19 -19.29
C ILE A 20 2.65 -6.64 -20.61
N THR A 21 1.75 -6.41 -21.58
CA THR A 21 2.15 -6.02 -22.95
C THR A 21 2.68 -4.59 -23.03
N HIS A 22 2.26 -3.71 -22.12
CA HIS A 22 2.67 -2.30 -22.06
C HIS A 22 3.54 -2.01 -20.83
N HIS A 23 3.06 -2.35 -19.63
CA HIS A 23 3.71 -1.95 -18.36
C HIS A 23 4.78 -2.94 -17.89
N GLY A 24 4.74 -4.20 -18.32
CA GLY A 24 5.72 -5.22 -17.98
C GLY A 24 5.73 -5.57 -16.48
N TYR A 25 4.55 -5.62 -15.85
CA TYR A 25 4.40 -5.88 -14.41
C TYR A 25 4.80 -7.29 -14.00
N GLU A 26 5.00 -8.23 -14.94
CA GLU A 26 5.52 -9.56 -14.63
C GLU A 26 6.84 -9.52 -13.84
N ARG A 27 7.58 -8.41 -13.95
CA ARG A 27 8.85 -8.19 -13.22
C ARG A 27 8.65 -8.07 -11.71
N PHE A 28 7.46 -7.68 -11.27
CA PHE A 28 7.11 -7.43 -9.87
C PHE A 28 6.04 -8.38 -9.37
N TYR A 29 5.11 -8.76 -10.22
CA TYR A 29 3.96 -9.59 -9.84
C TYR A 29 4.38 -10.95 -9.31
N ALA A 30 5.44 -11.57 -9.85
CA ALA A 30 5.96 -12.81 -9.32
C ALA A 30 6.29 -12.73 -7.82
N ASP A 31 6.90 -11.61 -7.38
CA ASP A 31 7.22 -11.39 -5.98
C ASP A 31 6.01 -10.99 -5.14
N PHE A 32 5.06 -10.25 -5.72
CA PHE A 32 3.89 -9.74 -5.02
C PHE A 32 2.83 -10.82 -4.80
N LEU A 33 2.57 -11.64 -5.83
CA LEU A 33 1.51 -12.65 -5.82
C LEU A 33 1.91 -13.93 -5.07
N ASN A 34 3.20 -14.26 -5.00
CA ASN A 34 3.68 -15.45 -4.28
C ASN A 34 3.46 -15.42 -2.76
N ARG A 35 3.09 -14.27 -2.22
CA ARG A 35 2.73 -14.12 -0.81
C ARG A 35 1.33 -14.65 -0.50
N SER A 36 0.43 -14.66 -1.48
CA SER A 36 -0.93 -15.19 -1.39
C SER A 36 -0.96 -16.60 -2.01
N LYS A 37 -0.62 -17.62 -1.24
CA LYS A 37 -0.54 -19.01 -1.72
C LYS A 37 -1.86 -19.55 -2.28
N ILE A 38 -2.99 -19.03 -1.85
CA ILE A 38 -4.34 -19.36 -2.32
C ILE A 38 -5.04 -18.01 -2.51
N CYS A 39 -5.54 -17.76 -3.70
CA CYS A 39 -6.31 -16.57 -4.02
C CYS A 39 -7.67 -17.00 -4.57
N ASN A 40 -8.69 -16.95 -3.71
CA ASN A 40 -10.05 -17.34 -4.05
C ASN A 40 -10.91 -16.16 -4.44
N GLN A 41 -10.64 -14.98 -3.88
CA GLN A 41 -11.42 -13.77 -4.11
C GLN A 41 -10.47 -12.61 -4.48
N ILE A 42 -10.65 -12.07 -5.66
CA ILE A 42 -9.93 -10.90 -6.16
C ILE A 42 -10.90 -9.73 -6.24
N LEU A 43 -10.48 -8.55 -5.85
CA LEU A 43 -11.15 -7.28 -6.12
C LEU A 43 -10.26 -6.44 -7.03
N GLU A 44 -10.76 -6.10 -8.21
CA GLU A 44 -10.10 -5.18 -9.14
C GLU A 44 -10.92 -3.90 -9.28
N ILE A 45 -10.26 -2.77 -9.18
CA ILE A 45 -10.82 -1.46 -9.46
C ILE A 45 -10.41 -1.08 -10.88
N GLY A 46 -11.39 -0.87 -11.76
CA GLY A 46 -11.18 -0.71 -13.20
C GLY A 46 -11.45 -1.99 -13.97
N TYR A 47 -12.33 -1.91 -14.96
CA TYR A 47 -12.67 -3.03 -15.84
C TYR A 47 -11.95 -2.93 -17.18
N GLY A 48 -11.77 -1.70 -17.68
CA GLY A 48 -11.25 -1.45 -19.02
C GLY A 48 -12.06 -2.17 -20.10
N GLU A 49 -11.41 -3.04 -20.85
CA GLU A 49 -12.05 -3.90 -21.85
C GLU A 49 -12.18 -5.37 -21.40
N GLY A 50 -11.85 -5.68 -20.14
CA GLY A 50 -12.00 -7.00 -19.52
C GLY A 50 -10.89 -8.00 -19.81
N GLN A 51 -9.76 -7.57 -20.40
CA GLN A 51 -8.62 -8.48 -20.63
C GLN A 51 -8.03 -8.99 -19.33
N SER A 52 -8.07 -8.21 -18.27
CA SER A 52 -7.59 -8.59 -16.94
C SER A 52 -8.31 -9.82 -16.36
N ILE A 53 -9.60 -10.03 -16.72
CA ILE A 53 -10.34 -11.23 -16.31
C ILE A 53 -9.65 -12.50 -16.80
N LYS A 54 -9.30 -12.56 -18.08
CA LYS A 54 -8.59 -13.72 -18.66
C LYS A 54 -7.22 -13.89 -18.02
N PHE A 55 -6.52 -12.80 -17.77
CA PHE A 55 -5.22 -12.79 -17.10
C PHE A 55 -5.32 -13.38 -15.69
N TRP A 56 -6.17 -12.85 -14.83
CA TRP A 56 -6.32 -13.34 -13.46
C TRP A 56 -6.82 -14.79 -13.39
N LYS A 57 -7.71 -15.18 -14.31
CA LYS A 57 -8.17 -16.58 -14.42
C LYS A 57 -7.07 -17.53 -14.86
N SER A 58 -6.11 -17.09 -15.65
CA SER A 58 -4.94 -17.90 -16.02
C SER A 58 -4.00 -18.10 -14.83
N ILE A 59 -3.82 -17.07 -13.99
CA ILE A 59 -2.96 -17.12 -12.80
C ILE A 59 -3.65 -17.85 -11.64
N PHE A 60 -4.93 -17.57 -11.42
CA PHE A 60 -5.77 -18.10 -10.33
C PHE A 60 -7.05 -18.73 -10.88
N PRO A 61 -7.01 -19.94 -11.45
CA PRO A 61 -8.15 -20.53 -12.17
C PRO A 61 -9.43 -20.65 -11.34
N ASN A 62 -9.28 -20.85 -10.03
CA ASN A 62 -10.41 -21.07 -9.11
C ASN A 62 -10.87 -19.76 -8.43
N SER A 63 -10.26 -18.63 -8.72
CA SER A 63 -10.65 -17.36 -8.12
C SER A 63 -12.00 -16.86 -8.64
N PHE A 64 -12.73 -16.13 -7.82
CA PHE A 64 -13.85 -15.29 -8.24
C PHE A 64 -13.38 -13.85 -8.31
N LEU A 65 -13.63 -13.15 -9.42
CA LEU A 65 -13.26 -11.76 -9.59
C LEU A 65 -14.46 -10.86 -9.29
N ASN A 66 -14.26 -9.97 -8.32
CA ASN A 66 -15.16 -8.86 -8.06
C ASN A 66 -14.49 -7.62 -8.68
N ILE A 67 -15.18 -6.95 -9.59
CA ILE A 67 -14.62 -5.81 -10.32
C ILE A 67 -15.53 -4.62 -10.07
N ILE A 68 -14.97 -3.44 -9.89
CA ILE A 68 -15.73 -2.20 -9.87
C ILE A 68 -15.34 -1.33 -11.04
N ASP A 69 -16.33 -0.70 -11.66
CA ASP A 69 -16.13 0.16 -12.81
C ASP A 69 -17.12 1.33 -12.80
N LEU A 70 -16.74 2.47 -13.37
CA LEU A 70 -17.56 3.67 -13.38
C LEU A 70 -18.88 3.46 -14.15
N ASP A 71 -18.81 2.75 -15.27
CA ASP A 71 -19.92 2.69 -16.23
C ASP A 71 -20.53 1.28 -16.40
N LYS A 72 -19.74 0.25 -16.13
CA LYS A 72 -20.12 -1.14 -16.43
C LYS A 72 -20.72 -1.86 -15.23
N SER A 73 -21.68 -2.73 -15.51
CA SER A 73 -22.26 -3.68 -14.56
C SER A 73 -22.65 -4.94 -15.30
N GLU A 74 -22.02 -6.05 -14.96
CA GLU A 74 -22.31 -7.34 -15.59
C GLU A 74 -21.97 -8.52 -14.68
N ILE A 75 -22.53 -9.69 -14.99
CA ILE A 75 -22.20 -10.95 -14.30
C ILE A 75 -21.78 -11.95 -15.38
N GLY A 76 -20.60 -12.54 -15.17
CA GLY A 76 -20.05 -13.56 -16.07
C GLY A 76 -19.64 -14.82 -15.31
N ASN A 77 -19.04 -15.76 -16.05
CA ASN A 77 -18.58 -17.00 -15.46
C ASN A 77 -17.34 -16.76 -14.56
N GLY A 78 -17.58 -16.79 -13.26
CA GLY A 78 -16.54 -16.61 -12.23
C GLY A 78 -16.11 -15.16 -12.01
N TYR A 79 -16.93 -14.19 -12.42
CA TYR A 79 -16.71 -12.78 -12.11
C TYR A 79 -18.03 -11.99 -12.03
N GLN A 80 -17.96 -10.85 -11.41
CA GLN A 80 -19.03 -9.85 -11.35
C GLN A 80 -18.43 -8.45 -11.40
N VAL A 81 -18.99 -7.58 -12.25
CA VAL A 81 -18.67 -6.16 -12.35
C VAL A 81 -19.78 -5.37 -11.67
N PHE A 82 -19.41 -4.50 -10.74
CA PHE A 82 -20.31 -3.59 -10.05
C PHE A 82 -20.12 -2.17 -10.58
N LYS A 83 -21.20 -1.51 -10.95
CA LYS A 83 -21.14 -0.08 -11.25
C LYS A 83 -20.85 0.71 -9.98
N CYS A 84 -19.71 1.44 -9.96
CA CYS A 84 -19.24 2.17 -8.80
C CYS A 84 -18.28 3.30 -9.24
N ASP A 85 -18.57 4.51 -8.83
CA ASP A 85 -17.65 5.63 -8.96
C ASP A 85 -16.60 5.58 -7.84
N GLN A 86 -15.33 5.40 -8.20
CA GLN A 86 -14.19 5.35 -7.27
C GLN A 86 -14.04 6.68 -6.48
N SER A 87 -14.50 7.80 -7.01
CA SER A 87 -14.49 9.10 -6.32
C SER A 87 -15.60 9.24 -5.28
N SER A 88 -16.62 8.38 -5.33
CA SER A 88 -17.82 8.44 -4.51
C SER A 88 -17.71 7.58 -3.25
N LEU A 89 -17.53 8.21 -2.10
CA LEU A 89 -17.55 7.52 -0.80
C LEU A 89 -18.84 6.71 -0.59
N LYS A 90 -19.97 7.20 -1.11
CA LYS A 90 -21.28 6.52 -1.00
C LYS A 90 -21.28 5.21 -1.77
N ASP A 91 -20.76 5.23 -3.00
CA ASP A 91 -20.72 4.04 -3.85
C ASP A 91 -19.73 3.01 -3.32
N LEU A 92 -18.54 3.46 -2.91
CA LEU A 92 -17.54 2.59 -2.29
C LEU A 92 -18.05 1.91 -1.03
N LYS A 93 -18.80 2.61 -0.16
CA LYS A 93 -19.44 2.02 1.03
C LYS A 93 -20.49 0.96 0.68
N LYS A 94 -21.19 1.13 -0.42
CA LYS A 94 -22.15 0.13 -0.92
C LYS A 94 -21.40 -1.15 -1.34
N ILE A 95 -20.30 -0.99 -2.08
CA ILE A 95 -19.44 -2.13 -2.46
C ILE A 95 -18.80 -2.79 -1.24
N GLU A 96 -18.28 -2.00 -0.29
CA GLU A 96 -17.74 -2.54 0.97
C GLU A 96 -18.76 -3.45 1.68
N LYS A 97 -19.99 -3.01 1.80
CA LYS A 97 -21.07 -3.78 2.43
C LYS A 97 -21.39 -5.07 1.67
N GLU A 98 -21.44 -4.99 0.33
CA GLU A 98 -21.68 -6.12 -0.57
C GLU A 98 -20.59 -7.19 -0.47
N LEU A 99 -19.33 -6.76 -0.41
CA LEU A 99 -18.17 -7.66 -0.42
C LEU A 99 -17.70 -8.08 0.98
N LYS A 100 -18.23 -7.54 2.06
CA LYS A 100 -17.73 -7.75 3.42
C LYS A 100 -17.64 -9.21 3.84
N SER A 101 -18.53 -10.07 3.34
CA SER A 101 -18.56 -11.51 3.64
C SER A 101 -17.64 -12.33 2.74
N LYS A 102 -17.05 -11.77 1.70
CA LYS A 102 -16.31 -12.51 0.68
C LYS A 102 -14.84 -12.75 1.00
N SER A 103 -14.27 -12.07 1.98
CA SER A 103 -12.87 -12.28 2.40
C SER A 103 -11.88 -12.16 1.23
N ILE A 104 -11.57 -10.94 0.81
CA ILE A 104 -10.74 -10.67 -0.39
C ILE A 104 -9.26 -11.02 -0.12
N ASP A 105 -8.65 -11.75 -1.04
CA ASP A 105 -7.25 -12.20 -0.94
C ASP A 105 -6.27 -11.31 -1.74
N LEU A 106 -6.76 -10.56 -2.72
CA LEU A 106 -5.97 -9.67 -3.55
C LEU A 106 -6.82 -8.48 -3.98
N ILE A 107 -6.31 -7.28 -3.81
CA ILE A 107 -6.92 -6.06 -4.36
C ILE A 107 -5.95 -5.44 -5.36
N ILE A 108 -6.46 -5.09 -6.54
CA ILE A 108 -5.75 -4.35 -7.57
C ILE A 108 -6.49 -3.02 -7.79
N ASP A 109 -5.80 -1.92 -7.60
CA ASP A 109 -6.31 -0.58 -7.90
C ASP A 109 -5.70 -0.09 -9.21
N ASP A 110 -6.46 -0.29 -10.28
CA ASP A 110 -6.17 0.04 -11.67
C ASP A 110 -7.32 0.87 -12.26
N GLY A 111 -7.82 1.82 -11.47
CA GLY A 111 -9.03 2.57 -11.77
C GLY A 111 -8.75 3.95 -12.38
N SER A 112 -9.04 5.01 -11.61
CA SER A 112 -8.92 6.39 -12.10
C SER A 112 -7.49 6.94 -12.09
N HIS A 113 -6.56 6.30 -11.41
CA HIS A 113 -5.18 6.72 -11.15
C HIS A 113 -5.04 8.09 -10.48
N ILE A 114 -6.13 8.62 -9.93
CA ILE A 114 -6.15 9.89 -9.19
C ILE A 114 -5.82 9.63 -7.72
N PRO A 115 -4.77 10.25 -7.16
CA PRO A 115 -4.30 10.00 -5.80
C PRO A 115 -5.37 10.06 -4.72
N GLU A 116 -6.27 11.03 -4.79
CA GLU A 116 -7.37 11.18 -3.83
C GLU A 116 -8.36 10.02 -3.89
N HIS A 117 -8.65 9.49 -5.09
CA HIS A 117 -9.55 8.35 -5.29
C HIS A 117 -8.90 7.06 -4.80
N ILE A 118 -7.61 6.86 -5.10
CA ILE A 118 -6.82 5.71 -4.63
C ILE A 118 -6.77 5.71 -3.09
N ILE A 119 -6.50 6.86 -2.45
CA ILE A 119 -6.47 6.97 -0.98
C ILE A 119 -7.85 6.66 -0.38
N LEU A 120 -8.93 7.12 -1.01
CA LEU A 120 -10.30 6.85 -0.57
C LEU A 120 -10.61 5.36 -0.60
N THR A 121 -10.32 4.70 -1.71
CA THR A 121 -10.49 3.26 -1.90
C THR A 121 -9.62 2.45 -0.93
N PHE A 122 -8.35 2.82 -0.82
CA PHE A 122 -7.41 2.20 0.12
C PHE A 122 -7.91 2.28 1.58
N ASN A 123 -8.34 3.46 2.02
CA ASN A 123 -8.86 3.64 3.38
C ASN A 123 -10.03 2.71 3.69
N LEU A 124 -10.88 2.49 2.71
CA LEU A 124 -12.10 1.70 2.89
C LEU A 124 -11.83 0.20 2.79
N PHE A 125 -11.15 -0.24 1.73
CA PHE A 125 -11.08 -1.65 1.39
C PHE A 125 -9.90 -2.39 2.03
N PHE A 126 -8.76 -1.71 2.24
CA PHE A 126 -7.57 -2.36 2.77
C PHE A 126 -7.79 -2.98 4.16
N LYS A 127 -8.45 -2.25 5.06
CA LYS A 127 -8.69 -2.76 6.42
C LYS A 127 -9.90 -3.69 6.47
N SER A 128 -10.99 -3.35 5.78
CA SER A 128 -12.29 -4.00 5.95
C SER A 128 -12.50 -5.24 5.08
N LEU A 129 -11.94 -5.27 3.87
CA LEU A 129 -12.16 -6.34 2.90
C LEU A 129 -10.95 -7.27 2.75
N LEU A 130 -9.73 -6.72 2.69
CA LEU A 130 -8.53 -7.50 2.44
C LEU A 130 -8.22 -8.41 3.62
N ASN A 131 -7.93 -9.67 3.35
CA ASN A 131 -7.50 -10.65 4.35
C ASN A 131 -6.12 -10.33 4.93
N GLU A 132 -5.82 -10.90 6.11
CA GLU A 132 -4.49 -10.84 6.72
C GLU A 132 -3.43 -11.50 5.82
N ASN A 133 -2.21 -10.98 5.84
CA ASN A 133 -1.07 -11.42 4.99
C ASN A 133 -1.33 -11.30 3.49
N CYS A 134 -2.39 -10.63 3.06
CA CYS A 134 -2.75 -10.43 1.68
C CYS A 134 -2.28 -9.06 1.16
N THR A 135 -2.44 -8.86 -0.13
CA THR A 135 -1.79 -7.80 -0.89
C THR A 135 -2.79 -6.85 -1.53
N TYR A 136 -2.48 -5.56 -1.48
CA TYR A 136 -3.11 -4.49 -2.24
C TYR A 136 -2.07 -3.93 -3.22
N ILE A 137 -2.37 -3.91 -4.52
CA ILE A 137 -1.50 -3.38 -5.57
C ILE A 137 -2.15 -2.13 -6.14
N ILE A 138 -1.37 -1.07 -6.29
CA ILE A 138 -1.75 0.15 -7.01
C ILE A 138 -0.94 0.15 -8.29
N GLU A 139 -1.61 0.22 -9.42
CA GLU A 139 -1.01 0.32 -10.76
C GLU A 139 -1.02 1.75 -11.26
N ASP A 140 -0.25 2.02 -12.30
CA ASP A 140 -0.24 3.25 -13.09
C ASP A 140 -0.10 4.52 -12.25
N ILE A 141 0.96 4.53 -11.42
CA ILE A 141 1.26 5.64 -10.51
C ILE A 141 1.96 6.83 -11.19
N GLU A 142 2.15 6.80 -12.51
CA GLU A 142 2.80 7.87 -13.27
C GLU A 142 2.07 9.21 -13.21
N THR A 143 0.76 9.22 -12.93
CA THR A 143 -0.01 10.46 -12.65
C THR A 143 0.62 11.28 -11.53
N SER A 144 1.37 10.64 -10.62
CA SER A 144 2.15 11.29 -9.56
C SER A 144 3.16 12.33 -10.10
N TYR A 145 3.55 12.21 -11.35
CA TYR A 145 4.56 13.06 -12.00
C TYR A 145 3.95 14.07 -12.98
N TRP A 146 2.64 13.98 -13.25
CA TRP A 146 1.98 14.82 -14.23
C TRP A 146 1.66 16.21 -13.64
N THR A 147 2.03 17.24 -14.37
CA THR A 147 1.74 18.65 -14.05
C THR A 147 0.96 19.28 -15.17
N ASN A 148 -0.06 20.08 -14.85
CA ASN A 148 -0.91 20.76 -15.81
C ASN A 148 -1.47 19.79 -16.89
N SER A 149 -1.90 18.63 -16.48
CA SER A 149 -2.41 17.56 -17.33
C SER A 149 -3.78 17.08 -16.86
N GLU A 150 -4.29 16.04 -17.48
CA GLU A 150 -5.59 15.45 -17.20
C GLU A 150 -5.50 13.92 -17.29
N CYS A 151 -6.26 13.22 -16.48
CA CYS A 151 -6.45 11.77 -16.54
C CYS A 151 -7.94 11.47 -16.43
N TYR A 152 -8.54 10.88 -17.46
CA TYR A 152 -9.97 10.56 -17.53
C TYR A 152 -10.91 11.72 -17.12
N GLY A 153 -10.62 12.94 -17.59
CA GLY A 153 -11.40 14.15 -17.25
C GLY A 153 -11.06 14.77 -15.89
N TYR A 154 -10.14 14.20 -15.13
CA TYR A 154 -9.69 14.76 -13.86
C TYR A 154 -8.37 15.52 -14.04
N PRO A 155 -8.28 16.77 -13.55
CA PRO A 155 -7.04 17.54 -13.65
C PRO A 155 -5.95 16.90 -12.79
N THR A 156 -4.77 16.76 -13.34
CA THR A 156 -3.57 16.27 -12.66
C THR A 156 -2.53 17.38 -12.57
N ASN A 157 -2.16 17.75 -11.36
CA ASN A 157 -1.13 18.74 -11.11
C ASN A 157 -0.32 18.35 -9.87
N TYR A 158 0.47 17.29 -10.02
CA TYR A 158 1.24 16.73 -8.92
C TYR A 158 2.73 17.05 -9.07
N GLY A 159 3.49 16.28 -9.84
CA GLY A 159 4.94 16.42 -9.95
C GLY A 159 5.70 15.82 -8.77
N ILE A 160 7.02 15.74 -8.93
CA ILE A 160 7.91 15.02 -7.98
C ILE A 160 7.87 15.57 -6.56
N ASP A 161 7.65 16.87 -6.39
CA ASP A 161 7.62 17.53 -5.07
C ASP A 161 6.22 17.59 -4.45
N SER A 162 5.20 17.14 -5.15
CA SER A 162 3.83 17.17 -4.65
C SER A 162 3.63 16.19 -3.50
N LYS A 163 3.25 16.71 -2.33
CA LYS A 163 2.89 15.90 -1.16
C LYS A 163 1.62 15.07 -1.36
N LYS A 164 0.84 15.39 -2.37
CA LYS A 164 -0.42 14.72 -2.69
C LYS A 164 -0.26 13.65 -3.77
N SER A 165 0.89 13.58 -4.47
CA SER A 165 1.14 12.47 -5.39
C SER A 165 1.07 11.14 -4.66
N ILE A 166 0.56 10.10 -5.32
CA ILE A 166 0.38 8.80 -4.66
C ILE A 166 1.73 8.22 -4.20
N VAL A 167 2.80 8.44 -4.95
CA VAL A 167 4.16 8.03 -4.59
C VAL A 167 4.61 8.68 -3.29
N ASN A 168 4.53 10.01 -3.19
CA ASN A 168 4.95 10.72 -1.97
C ASN A 168 4.03 10.45 -0.78
N ALA A 169 2.74 10.26 -1.03
CA ALA A 169 1.76 9.89 -0.02
C ALA A 169 2.12 8.55 0.64
N PHE A 170 2.36 7.49 -0.16
CA PHE A 170 2.77 6.19 0.37
C PHE A 170 4.20 6.18 0.89
N PHE A 171 5.11 6.96 0.31
CA PHE A 171 6.46 7.13 0.86
C PHE A 171 6.43 7.71 2.28
N LEU A 172 5.54 8.66 2.57
CA LEU A 172 5.36 9.18 3.93
C LEU A 172 4.96 8.10 4.93
N LEU A 173 4.16 7.09 4.51
CA LEU A 173 3.73 5.99 5.37
C LEU A 173 4.91 5.09 5.80
N THR A 174 6.01 5.04 5.05
CA THR A 174 7.22 4.29 5.47
C THR A 174 7.77 4.79 6.80
N HIS A 175 7.66 6.09 7.08
CA HIS A 175 8.01 6.64 8.38
C HIS A 175 7.06 6.19 9.49
N TRP A 176 5.76 6.00 9.17
CA TRP A 176 4.78 5.51 10.14
C TRP A 176 4.97 4.05 10.49
N LEU A 177 5.45 3.23 9.56
CA LEU A 177 5.82 1.85 9.83
C LEU A 177 6.93 1.75 10.89
N ASN A 178 7.78 2.77 10.98
CA ASN A 178 8.90 2.88 11.92
C ASN A 178 8.61 3.86 13.08
N ARG A 179 7.34 4.16 13.37
CA ARG A 179 6.93 5.19 14.35
C ARG A 179 7.40 4.95 15.78
N GLU A 180 7.69 3.71 16.12
CA GLU A 180 8.23 3.32 17.44
C GLU A 180 9.60 3.93 17.74
N PHE A 181 10.37 4.29 16.71
CA PHE A 181 11.67 4.95 16.83
C PHE A 181 11.57 6.48 16.88
N LEU A 182 10.38 7.04 16.73
CA LEU A 182 10.13 8.48 16.76
C LEU A 182 9.92 8.96 18.19
N ARG A 183 10.29 10.24 18.46
CA ARG A 183 9.87 10.93 19.67
C ARG A 183 8.39 11.28 19.56
N GLU A 184 7.69 11.37 20.68
CA GLU A 184 6.24 11.64 20.72
C GLU A 184 5.84 12.86 19.90
N LYS A 185 6.57 13.98 19.99
CA LYS A 185 6.32 15.17 19.17
C LYS A 185 6.46 14.90 17.67
N GLN A 186 7.42 14.05 17.27
CA GLN A 186 7.63 13.70 15.86
C GLN A 186 6.52 12.78 15.36
N LYS A 187 6.12 11.80 16.17
CA LYS A 187 5.01 10.88 15.89
C LYS A 187 3.70 11.66 15.70
N ASN A 188 3.38 12.58 16.63
CA ASN A 188 2.17 13.40 16.53
C ASN A 188 2.17 14.32 15.29
N ASN A 189 3.32 14.88 14.94
CA ASN A 189 3.44 15.68 13.72
C ASN A 189 3.30 14.83 12.45
N LEU A 190 3.86 13.62 12.44
CA LEU A 190 3.73 12.69 11.33
C LEU A 190 2.28 12.25 11.16
N GLU A 191 1.60 11.91 12.25
CA GLU A 191 0.17 11.55 12.23
C GLU A 191 -0.70 12.65 11.63
N LYS A 192 -0.47 13.91 12.03
CA LYS A 192 -1.17 15.07 11.45
C LYS A 192 -0.94 15.19 9.95
N LYS A 193 0.30 14.97 9.48
CA LYS A 193 0.63 15.00 8.05
C LYS A 193 -0.09 13.88 7.28
N ILE A 194 -0.10 12.65 7.81
CA ILE A 194 -0.78 11.51 7.21
C ILE A 194 -2.28 11.79 7.07
N LYS A 195 -2.92 12.28 8.16
CA LYS A 195 -4.32 12.67 8.14
C LYS A 195 -4.62 13.81 7.15
N SER A 196 -3.72 14.78 7.01
CA SER A 196 -3.91 15.93 6.10
C SER A 196 -3.82 15.54 4.62
N ILE A 197 -3.21 14.40 4.28
CA ILE A 197 -3.20 13.84 2.93
C ILE A 197 -4.50 13.05 2.65
N GLY A 198 -5.23 12.65 3.69
CA GLY A 198 -6.50 11.92 3.57
C GLY A 198 -6.45 10.48 4.09
N PHE A 199 -5.32 9.99 4.61
CA PHE A 199 -5.26 8.64 5.14
C PHE A 199 -5.94 8.48 6.50
N ASN A 200 -6.60 7.34 6.67
CA ASN A 200 -7.11 6.88 7.96
C ASN A 200 -5.99 6.16 8.73
N ILE A 201 -5.69 6.62 9.93
CA ILE A 201 -4.62 6.06 10.77
C ILE A 201 -4.87 4.59 11.13
N ASP A 202 -6.13 4.20 11.36
CA ASP A 202 -6.47 2.80 11.65
C ASP A 202 -6.17 1.87 10.46
N THR A 203 -6.40 2.35 9.23
CA THR A 203 -6.04 1.61 8.02
C THR A 203 -4.53 1.54 7.87
N VAL A 204 -3.82 2.66 8.06
CA VAL A 204 -2.36 2.72 7.99
C VAL A 204 -1.69 1.81 9.04
N ASN A 205 -2.27 1.68 10.23
CA ASN A 205 -1.79 0.74 11.26
C ASN A 205 -1.86 -0.72 10.83
N SER A 206 -2.68 -1.06 9.85
CA SER A 206 -2.81 -2.41 9.32
C SER A 206 -1.76 -2.75 8.26
N ILE A 207 -0.91 -1.82 7.86
CA ILE A 207 0.14 -2.04 6.87
C ILE A 207 1.32 -2.79 7.50
N ARG A 208 1.75 -3.86 6.84
CA ARG A 208 2.97 -4.62 7.17
C ARG A 208 4.19 -4.10 6.43
N SER A 209 4.07 -3.91 5.13
CA SER A 209 5.15 -3.42 4.28
C SER A 209 4.62 -2.69 3.06
N ILE A 210 5.45 -1.80 2.52
CA ILE A 210 5.20 -1.09 1.26
C ILE A 210 6.41 -1.35 0.37
N THR A 211 6.16 -1.76 -0.85
CA THR A 211 7.18 -1.99 -1.87
C THR A 211 6.85 -1.12 -3.09
N PHE A 212 7.81 -0.34 -3.54
CA PHE A 212 7.69 0.47 -4.74
C PHE A 212 8.34 -0.25 -5.91
N GLY A 213 7.60 -0.45 -6.98
CA GLY A 213 8.07 -0.96 -8.26
C GLY A 213 8.07 0.14 -9.32
N HIS A 214 8.42 -0.23 -10.55
CA HIS A 214 8.24 0.65 -11.70
C HIS A 214 6.74 0.74 -11.99
N ASN A 215 6.19 1.94 -11.91
CA ASN A 215 4.79 2.28 -12.14
C ASN A 215 3.76 1.56 -11.23
N CYS A 216 4.19 0.98 -10.11
CA CYS A 216 3.29 0.31 -9.18
C CYS A 216 3.75 0.38 -7.73
N ILE A 217 2.80 0.27 -6.79
CA ILE A 217 3.05 0.14 -5.35
C ILE A 217 2.33 -1.10 -4.84
N CYS A 218 3.05 -1.94 -4.10
CA CYS A 218 2.50 -3.12 -3.44
C CYS A 218 2.46 -2.92 -1.92
N ILE A 219 1.30 -3.09 -1.32
CA ILE A 219 1.07 -2.92 0.11
C ILE A 219 0.60 -4.25 0.70
N ASN A 220 1.33 -4.75 1.70
CA ASN A 220 0.95 -5.98 2.40
C ASN A 220 0.28 -5.66 3.72
N LYS A 221 -0.78 -6.39 4.03
CA LYS A 221 -1.50 -6.27 5.29
C LYS A 221 -0.86 -7.09 6.39
N ASN A 222 -0.85 -6.56 7.61
CA ASN A 222 -0.43 -7.26 8.83
C ASN A 222 -1.31 -8.47 9.11
N SER A 223 -0.72 -9.50 9.71
CA SER A 223 -1.47 -10.51 10.48
C SER A 223 -1.70 -10.03 11.93
N LYS A 224 -2.57 -10.74 12.66
CA LYS A 224 -2.74 -10.52 14.10
C LYS A 224 -1.45 -10.76 14.87
N ASP A 225 -0.61 -11.68 14.41
CA ASP A 225 0.67 -11.96 15.05
C ASP A 225 1.69 -10.84 14.82
N ASP A 226 1.68 -10.21 13.64
CA ASP A 226 2.55 -9.05 13.37
C ASP A 226 2.24 -7.88 14.30
N LEU A 227 0.96 -7.67 14.64
CA LEU A 227 0.53 -6.57 15.52
C LEU A 227 1.15 -6.64 16.92
N LYS A 228 1.51 -7.82 17.41
CA LYS A 228 2.22 -8.01 18.70
C LYS A 228 3.60 -7.36 18.72
N TYR A 229 4.18 -7.07 17.55
CA TYR A 229 5.49 -6.46 17.41
C TYR A 229 5.44 -4.95 17.18
N LEU A 230 4.27 -4.36 16.94
CA LEU A 230 4.09 -2.94 16.58
C LEU A 230 4.05 -2.17 17.86
N ASP A 231 4.30 -2.05 18.86
CA ASP A 231 4.27 -1.15 20.04
C ASP A 231 5.28 -1.58 21.11
N ARG A 232 6.44 -2.10 20.62
CA ARG A 232 7.53 -2.43 21.52
C ARG A 232 8.02 -1.18 22.23
N ASP A 233 8.16 -1.30 23.52
CA ASP A 233 8.74 -0.23 24.33
C ASP A 233 10.25 -0.08 24.08
N TYR A 234 10.59 0.83 23.17
CA TYR A 234 11.97 1.24 22.95
C TYR A 234 12.41 2.36 23.89
N ARG A 235 11.76 2.50 25.06
CA ARG A 235 12.10 3.51 26.08
C ARG A 235 13.57 3.50 26.44
N TRP A 236 14.24 2.38 26.36
CA TRP A 236 15.68 2.32 26.59
C TRP A 236 16.49 3.14 25.56
N LYS A 237 16.11 3.15 24.26
CA LYS A 237 16.74 4.00 23.24
C LYS A 237 16.39 5.47 23.45
N LEU A 238 15.17 5.76 23.86
CA LEU A 238 14.72 7.10 24.17
C LEU A 238 15.36 7.63 25.46
N LYS A 239 15.54 6.79 26.48
CA LYS A 239 16.32 7.12 27.70
C LYS A 239 17.77 7.45 27.36
N LEU A 240 18.40 6.64 26.48
CA LEU A 240 19.77 6.90 26.05
C LEU A 240 19.89 8.22 25.26
N ASN A 241 18.96 8.49 24.35
CA ASN A 241 18.89 9.76 23.65
C ASN A 241 18.57 10.94 24.59
N ARG A 242 17.75 10.74 25.62
CA ARG A 242 17.54 11.73 26.70
C ARG A 242 18.82 11.95 27.50
N PHE A 243 19.50 10.89 27.90
CA PHE A 243 20.73 10.98 28.66
C PHE A 243 21.84 11.69 27.88
N ILE A 244 21.94 11.42 26.57
CA ILE A 244 22.90 12.09 25.67
C ILE A 244 22.50 13.55 25.38
N ASN A 245 21.20 13.86 25.37
CA ASN A 245 20.68 15.22 25.15
C ASN A 245 20.52 16.05 26.43
N ILE A 246 20.57 15.43 27.61
CA ILE A 246 20.63 16.16 28.87
C ILE A 246 22.06 16.71 29.01
N ASN A 247 22.19 17.97 28.93
CA ASN A 247 23.29 18.92 29.22
C ASN A 247 24.57 18.43 29.90
N MET A 248 24.77 17.15 30.19
CA MET A 248 25.99 16.60 30.77
C MET A 248 27.18 16.66 29.80
N PHE A 249 26.91 16.69 28.48
CA PHE A 249 27.96 16.73 27.48
C PHE A 249 27.75 17.92 26.54
N LYS A 250 28.11 19.06 27.05
CA LYS A 250 28.00 20.33 26.28
C LYS A 250 28.90 20.41 25.03
N THR A 251 29.77 19.44 24.80
CA THR A 251 30.68 19.48 23.67
C THR A 251 30.74 18.13 22.93
N LYS A 252 30.77 18.20 21.60
CA LYS A 252 30.96 17.07 20.68
C LYS A 252 32.22 16.23 21.01
N LYS A 253 33.23 16.86 21.57
CA LYS A 253 34.51 16.24 22.02
C LYS A 253 34.32 15.25 23.19
N ILE A 254 33.55 15.62 24.20
CA ILE A 254 33.30 14.76 25.37
C ILE A 254 32.46 13.55 24.99
N LYS A 255 31.45 13.74 24.12
CA LYS A 255 30.64 12.66 23.56
C LYS A 255 31.52 11.63 22.83
N ASN A 256 32.41 12.09 21.96
CA ASN A 256 33.31 11.22 21.20
C ASN A 256 34.35 10.53 22.09
N PHE A 257 34.81 11.18 23.17
CA PHE A 257 35.73 10.62 24.17
C PHE A 257 35.08 9.46 24.94
N LEU A 258 33.85 9.62 25.39
CA LEU A 258 33.11 8.58 26.11
C LEU A 258 32.74 7.38 25.22
N ILE A 259 32.44 7.62 23.92
CA ILE A 259 32.28 6.55 22.94
C ILE A 259 33.57 5.76 22.75
N LYS A 260 34.73 6.45 22.67
CA LYS A 260 36.05 5.81 22.57
C LYS A 260 36.43 5.00 23.83
N LEU A 261 36.05 5.45 25.02
CA LEU A 261 36.28 4.72 26.26
C LEU A 261 35.37 3.51 26.50
N LYS A 262 34.47 3.18 25.57
CA LYS A 262 33.45 2.09 25.71
C LYS A 262 32.56 2.24 26.97
N ILE A 263 32.60 3.35 27.69
CA ILE A 263 31.73 3.67 28.85
C ILE A 263 30.27 3.80 28.39
N TYR A 264 30.07 4.01 27.09
CA TYR A 264 28.77 3.99 26.43
C TYR A 264 27.94 2.72 26.74
N ASN A 265 28.61 1.58 26.92
CA ASN A 265 27.94 0.33 27.25
C ASN A 265 27.55 0.19 28.73
N LEU A 266 28.22 0.92 29.62
CA LEU A 266 27.89 0.99 31.06
C LEU A 266 26.67 1.87 31.32
N ILE A 267 26.57 2.99 30.61
CA ILE A 267 25.42 3.90 30.68
C ILE A 267 24.15 3.24 30.06
N LYS A 268 24.34 2.24 29.21
CA LYS A 268 23.27 1.48 28.54
C LYS A 268 22.61 0.44 29.45
N LYS A 269 23.26 0.05 30.56
CA LYS A 269 22.77 -0.98 31.50
C LYS A 269 22.08 -0.41 32.73
N GLY A 270 22.13 0.87 32.98
CA GLY A 270 21.40 1.61 34.01
C GLY A 270 20.25 2.43 33.42
#